data_776ec801bc156b4b48ddc12eb4b20ab7
#
_entry.id   776ec801bc156b4b48ddc12eb4b20ab7
#
_cell.length_a   1.000
_cell.length_b   1.000
_cell.length_c   1.000
_cell.angle_alpha   90.00
_cell.angle_beta   90.00
_cell.angle_gamma   90.00
#
_symmetry.space_group_name_H-M   'P 1'
#
loop_
_entity.id
_entity.type
_entity.pdbx_description
1 polymer ?
#
loop_
_entity_poly.entity_id
_entity_poly.type
_entity_poly.pdbx_seq_one_letter_code
_entity_poly.pdbx_strand_id
1 'polypeptide(L)'
;AGAAADAPAKPYVVLARKYRPQTFDDLIGQDAMVRTLRNAFAAKRIAQGYMLTGVRGVGKTTTARILARALNYETETVHGPSIDMPVLGRHCADIIESRHPDVVEMDAASNTGIDNVREIIESARYKPLTARTKVFIIDEVHMLSKGAFNALLKTLEEPPEHVKFIFATTEIRKVPVTVLSRCQRFDLRRVDVPLLVEHFGRIVANEGATAEDEALATIARAAEGSVRDGLSILDQAIAYSTGTVGAENVRAMLGLADRGRIFDLVELTVGGQAGKALEAFGALHRDGADPGQI
;
A
#
# COMPACT_ATOMS: atom_id res chain seq x y z
N ALA A 1 29.70 -20.57 -36.35
CA ALA A 1 28.35 -20.25 -35.93
C ALA A 1 28.25 -20.60 -34.45
N GLY A 2 28.47 -19.55 -33.58
CA GLY A 2 28.34 -19.69 -32.14
C GLY A 2 26.89 -19.31 -31.74
N ALA A 3 26.17 -20.25 -31.17
CA ALA A 3 24.89 -19.97 -30.54
C ALA A 3 25.11 -19.06 -29.35
N ALA A 4 24.53 -17.87 -29.37
CA ALA A 4 24.44 -17.01 -28.20
C ALA A 4 23.61 -17.75 -27.14
N ALA A 5 24.22 -18.07 -26.01
CA ALA A 5 23.53 -18.66 -24.87
C ALA A 5 22.51 -17.65 -24.39
N ASP A 6 21.24 -18.03 -24.46
CA ASP A 6 20.10 -17.26 -23.95
C ASP A 6 20.30 -17.07 -22.44
N ALA A 7 20.52 -15.83 -22.01
CA ALA A 7 20.62 -15.52 -20.60
C ALA A 7 19.28 -15.89 -19.93
N PRO A 8 19.28 -16.53 -18.76
CA PRO A 8 18.03 -16.95 -18.13
C PRO A 8 17.14 -15.73 -17.90
N ALA A 9 15.92 -15.79 -18.45
CA ALA A 9 14.92 -14.74 -18.28
C ALA A 9 14.74 -14.46 -16.78
N LYS A 10 14.85 -13.18 -16.38
CA LYS A 10 14.63 -12.77 -14.98
C LYS A 10 13.23 -13.22 -14.57
N PRO A 11 13.07 -13.80 -13.37
CA PRO A 11 11.76 -14.22 -12.90
C PRO A 11 10.78 -13.02 -12.91
N TYR A 12 9.57 -13.29 -13.39
CA TYR A 12 8.52 -12.27 -13.44
C TYR A 12 8.20 -11.76 -12.03
N VAL A 13 8.17 -10.44 -11.87
CA VAL A 13 7.80 -9.77 -10.62
C VAL A 13 6.57 -8.93 -10.86
N VAL A 14 5.49 -9.19 -10.11
CA VAL A 14 4.23 -8.43 -10.20
C VAL A 14 4.45 -6.94 -10.00
N LEU A 15 3.74 -6.10 -10.77
CA LEU A 15 3.94 -4.64 -10.79
C LEU A 15 3.81 -4.01 -9.39
N ALA A 16 2.87 -4.45 -8.58
CA ALA A 16 2.67 -3.97 -7.21
C ALA A 16 3.91 -4.19 -6.30
N ARG A 17 4.77 -5.15 -6.62
CA ARG A 17 6.05 -5.37 -5.93
C ARG A 17 7.19 -4.64 -6.61
N LYS A 18 7.25 -4.65 -7.94
CA LYS A 18 8.31 -4.03 -8.75
C LYS A 18 8.34 -2.52 -8.57
N TYR A 19 7.16 -1.88 -8.54
CA TYR A 19 6.98 -0.43 -8.40
C TYR A 19 6.59 0.01 -6.99
N ARG A 20 6.95 -0.80 -5.97
CA ARG A 20 6.75 -0.39 -4.58
C ARG A 20 7.63 0.81 -4.26
N PRO A 21 7.07 1.93 -3.74
CA PRO A 21 7.84 3.10 -3.32
C PRO A 21 9.00 2.74 -2.41
N GLN A 22 10.15 3.35 -2.66
CA GLN A 22 11.37 3.14 -1.89
C GLN A 22 11.73 4.35 -1.02
N THR A 23 11.27 5.53 -1.40
CA THR A 23 11.50 6.78 -0.68
C THR A 23 10.18 7.50 -0.45
N PHE A 24 10.19 8.56 0.37
CA PHE A 24 9.01 9.38 0.58
C PHE A 24 8.58 10.14 -0.69
N ASP A 25 9.53 10.47 -1.56
CA ASP A 25 9.26 11.19 -2.81
C ASP A 25 8.57 10.29 -3.86
N ASP A 26 8.67 8.97 -3.70
CA ASP A 26 7.94 8.01 -4.55
C ASP A 26 6.47 7.84 -4.15
N LEU A 27 6.07 8.35 -2.96
CA LEU A 27 4.70 8.24 -2.47
C LEU A 27 3.80 9.24 -3.18
N ILE A 28 2.84 8.75 -3.96
CA ILE A 28 1.88 9.61 -4.66
C ILE A 28 0.70 10.01 -3.76
N GLY A 29 0.30 11.29 -3.84
CA GLY A 29 -0.88 11.81 -3.12
C GLY A 29 -0.73 11.93 -1.61
N GLN A 30 0.51 11.81 -1.04
CA GLN A 30 0.76 11.88 0.40
C GLN A 30 1.63 13.09 0.82
N ASP A 31 1.67 14.15 0.01
CA ASP A 31 2.56 15.30 0.18
C ASP A 31 2.46 15.97 1.56
N ALA A 32 1.23 16.09 2.10
CA ALA A 32 1.00 16.69 3.41
C ALA A 32 1.66 15.90 4.54
N MET A 33 1.58 14.57 4.48
CA MET A 33 2.24 13.67 5.43
C MET A 33 3.76 13.77 5.30
N VAL A 34 4.28 13.69 4.08
CA VAL A 34 5.72 13.75 3.81
C VAL A 34 6.29 15.08 4.32
N ARG A 35 5.63 16.21 4.06
CA ARG A 35 6.03 17.53 4.55
C ARG A 35 6.06 17.59 6.08
N THR A 36 5.07 17.01 6.74
CA THR A 36 5.00 16.97 8.22
C THR A 36 6.15 16.15 8.80
N LEU A 37 6.44 14.98 8.21
CA LEU A 37 7.57 14.15 8.61
C LEU A 37 8.90 14.88 8.37
N ARG A 38 9.08 15.53 7.22
CA ARG A 38 10.29 16.32 6.89
C ARG A 38 10.54 17.40 7.95
N ASN A 39 9.51 18.13 8.34
CA ASN A 39 9.60 19.15 9.38
C ASN A 39 9.95 18.54 10.75
N ALA A 40 9.35 17.40 11.11
CA ALA A 40 9.63 16.73 12.38
C ALA A 40 11.10 16.24 12.45
N PHE A 41 11.61 15.65 11.37
CA PHE A 41 13.00 15.21 11.29
C PHE A 41 13.99 16.39 11.35
N ALA A 42 13.73 17.46 10.59
CA ALA A 42 14.55 18.68 10.62
C ALA A 42 14.60 19.32 12.01
N ALA A 43 13.46 19.33 12.72
CA ALA A 43 13.36 19.84 14.08
C ALA A 43 13.87 18.85 15.15
N LYS A 44 14.32 17.66 14.78
CA LYS A 44 14.71 16.55 15.68
C LYS A 44 13.59 16.15 16.66
N ARG A 45 12.33 16.34 16.25
CA ARG A 45 11.12 15.99 17.04
C ARG A 45 10.51 14.69 16.51
N ILE A 46 11.29 13.61 16.62
CA ILE A 46 10.91 12.29 16.15
C ILE A 46 10.09 11.59 17.23
N ALA A 47 8.84 11.25 16.91
CA ALA A 47 7.94 10.57 17.85
C ALA A 47 8.46 9.16 18.21
N GLN A 48 7.99 8.63 19.34
CA GLN A 48 8.28 7.24 19.75
C GLN A 48 7.29 6.26 19.13
N GLY A 49 6.06 6.71 18.86
CA GLY A 49 5.03 5.92 18.20
C GLY A 49 4.41 6.67 17.02
N TYR A 50 4.14 5.94 15.96
CA TYR A 50 3.46 6.42 14.76
C TYR A 50 2.23 5.56 14.49
N MET A 51 1.13 6.19 14.07
CA MET A 51 -0.09 5.51 13.68
C MET A 51 -0.43 5.88 12.24
N LEU A 52 -0.28 4.94 11.32
CA LEU A 52 -0.62 5.09 9.92
C LEU A 52 -2.02 4.51 9.68
N THR A 53 -2.96 5.34 9.26
CA THR A 53 -4.33 4.91 8.98
C THR A 53 -4.72 5.22 7.54
N GLY A 54 -5.68 4.50 7.02
CA GLY A 54 -6.17 4.64 5.64
C GLY A 54 -6.69 3.33 5.08
N VAL A 55 -7.37 3.39 3.95
CA VAL A 55 -7.93 2.20 3.31
C VAL A 55 -6.84 1.21 2.88
N ARG A 56 -7.24 0.00 2.53
CA ARG A 56 -6.33 -1.01 2.02
C ARG A 56 -5.64 -0.49 0.74
N GLY A 57 -4.37 -0.84 0.55
CA GLY A 57 -3.63 -0.58 -0.69
C GLY A 57 -3.14 0.86 -0.92
N VAL A 58 -3.36 1.81 0.02
CA VAL A 58 -2.86 3.21 -0.08
C VAL A 58 -1.39 3.36 0.31
N GLY A 59 -0.72 2.29 0.75
CA GLY A 59 0.71 2.31 1.04
C GLY A 59 1.11 2.40 2.52
N LYS A 60 0.23 2.09 3.49
CA LYS A 60 0.54 2.13 4.93
C LYS A 60 1.81 1.34 5.30
N THR A 61 1.85 0.06 4.98
CA THR A 61 3.01 -0.82 5.28
C THR A 61 4.27 -0.36 4.52
N THR A 62 4.11 0.12 3.28
CA THR A 62 5.21 0.70 2.50
C THR A 62 5.76 1.95 3.19
N THR A 63 4.89 2.86 3.62
CA THR A 63 5.26 4.07 4.37
C THR A 63 5.95 3.71 5.68
N ALA A 64 5.47 2.68 6.40
CA ALA A 64 6.11 2.19 7.62
C ALA A 64 7.56 1.75 7.39
N ARG A 65 7.82 1.00 6.31
CA ARG A 65 9.18 0.58 5.94
C ARG A 65 10.07 1.76 5.52
N ILE A 66 9.53 2.70 4.73
CA ILE A 66 10.27 3.91 4.36
C ILE A 66 10.63 4.71 5.61
N LEU A 67 9.70 4.84 6.57
CA LEU A 67 9.95 5.51 7.84
C LEU A 67 11.01 4.78 8.69
N ALA A 68 10.97 3.46 8.76
CA ALA A 68 12.00 2.65 9.43
C ALA A 68 13.39 2.85 8.80
N ARG A 69 13.44 2.96 7.46
CA ARG A 69 14.68 3.30 6.75
C ARG A 69 15.17 4.69 7.10
N ALA A 70 14.29 5.69 7.10
CA ALA A 70 14.63 7.07 7.43
C ALA A 70 15.17 7.21 8.86
N LEU A 71 14.58 6.48 9.82
CA LEU A 71 15.03 6.44 11.22
C LEU A 71 16.42 5.84 11.37
N ASN A 72 16.77 4.85 10.53
CA ASN A 72 18.04 4.11 10.55
C ASN A 72 18.95 4.45 9.37
N TYR A 73 18.66 5.56 8.66
CA TYR A 73 19.47 5.92 7.50
C TYR A 73 20.90 6.22 7.90
N GLU A 74 21.82 5.54 7.23
CA GLU A 74 23.26 5.66 7.46
C GLU A 74 24.02 5.45 6.16
N THR A 75 24.94 6.37 5.86
CA THR A 75 25.89 6.32 4.76
C THR A 75 27.27 6.73 5.29
N GLU A 76 28.26 6.80 4.43
CA GLU A 76 29.58 7.33 4.81
C GLU A 76 29.55 8.78 5.29
N THR A 77 28.57 9.56 4.83
CA THR A 77 28.44 11.00 5.12
C THR A 77 27.26 11.35 6.02
N VAL A 78 26.26 10.48 6.13
CA VAL A 78 25.06 10.71 6.93
C VAL A 78 24.99 9.71 8.08
N HIS A 79 25.06 10.21 9.31
CA HIS A 79 25.09 9.40 10.54
C HIS A 79 23.87 9.69 11.45
N GLY A 80 22.76 10.15 10.88
CA GLY A 80 21.54 10.52 11.61
C GLY A 80 20.26 10.15 10.85
N PRO A 81 19.10 10.18 11.52
CA PRO A 81 17.82 10.00 10.87
C PRO A 81 17.64 11.02 9.74
N SER A 82 17.23 10.56 8.56
CA SER A 82 17.03 11.43 7.39
C SER A 82 15.82 10.99 6.57
N ILE A 83 15.01 11.96 6.19
CA ILE A 83 13.92 11.79 5.21
C ILE A 83 14.50 11.69 3.80
N ASP A 84 15.56 12.47 3.52
CA ASP A 84 16.23 12.47 2.24
C ASP A 84 17.19 11.29 2.16
N MET A 85 16.91 10.37 1.25
CA MET A 85 17.63 9.11 1.08
C MET A 85 18.05 8.94 -0.39
N PRO A 86 18.95 9.81 -0.92
CA PRO A 86 19.29 9.82 -2.34
C PRO A 86 20.04 8.56 -2.80
N VAL A 87 20.67 7.85 -1.87
CA VAL A 87 21.36 6.60 -2.13
C VAL A 87 20.93 5.52 -1.14
N LEU A 88 21.15 4.26 -1.46
CA LEU A 88 20.89 3.17 -0.52
C LEU A 88 21.86 3.25 0.65
N GLY A 89 21.35 3.49 1.85
CA GLY A 89 22.10 3.44 3.07
C GLY A 89 22.36 2.00 3.53
N ARG A 90 23.25 1.84 4.51
CA ARG A 90 23.75 0.56 5.05
C ARG A 90 22.65 -0.44 5.39
N HIS A 91 21.53 0.01 5.96
CA HIS A 91 20.43 -0.84 6.44
C HIS A 91 19.28 -0.94 5.44
N CYS A 92 19.30 -0.13 4.36
CA CYS A 92 18.15 0.05 3.49
C CYS A 92 17.72 -1.23 2.79
N ALA A 93 18.65 -2.01 2.23
CA ALA A 93 18.32 -3.22 1.48
C ALA A 93 17.60 -4.25 2.37
N ASP A 94 18.13 -4.51 3.56
CA ASP A 94 17.54 -5.50 4.47
C ASP A 94 16.18 -5.05 5.03
N ILE A 95 15.97 -3.74 5.23
CA ILE A 95 14.67 -3.20 5.65
C ILE A 95 13.64 -3.31 4.51
N ILE A 96 14.04 -3.03 3.26
CA ILE A 96 13.16 -3.19 2.09
C ILE A 96 12.69 -4.64 1.96
N GLU A 97 13.58 -5.59 2.20
CA GLU A 97 13.31 -7.02 2.09
C GLU A 97 12.75 -7.64 3.37
N SER A 98 12.44 -6.83 4.39
CA SER A 98 11.91 -7.29 5.69
C SER A 98 12.78 -8.35 6.39
N ARG A 99 14.13 -8.19 6.28
CA ARG A 99 15.13 -9.12 6.85
C ARG A 99 16.00 -8.49 7.93
N HIS A 100 15.82 -7.19 8.19
CA HIS A 100 16.69 -6.48 9.13
C HIS A 100 16.42 -6.90 10.58
N PRO A 101 17.43 -7.31 11.37
CA PRO A 101 17.24 -7.81 12.72
C PRO A 101 16.67 -6.77 13.70
N ASP A 102 16.93 -5.48 13.47
CA ASP A 102 16.45 -4.39 14.30
C ASP A 102 15.17 -3.72 13.76
N VAL A 103 14.59 -4.22 12.66
CA VAL A 103 13.29 -3.79 12.12
C VAL A 103 12.39 -4.99 12.03
N VAL A 104 11.58 -5.18 13.06
CA VAL A 104 10.69 -6.34 13.20
C VAL A 104 9.32 -5.98 12.67
N GLU A 105 8.83 -6.75 11.71
CA GLU A 105 7.49 -6.60 11.16
C GLU A 105 6.58 -7.73 11.66
N MET A 106 5.41 -7.36 12.15
CA MET A 106 4.35 -8.29 12.57
C MET A 106 3.03 -7.89 11.92
N ASP A 107 2.37 -8.85 11.32
CA ASP A 107 0.97 -8.72 10.88
C ASP A 107 0.06 -9.20 12.04
N ALA A 108 -0.69 -8.28 12.63
CA ALA A 108 -1.60 -8.57 13.73
C ALA A 108 -2.79 -9.43 13.29
N ALA A 109 -3.14 -9.49 12.00
CA ALA A 109 -4.18 -10.39 11.51
C ALA A 109 -3.80 -11.87 11.67
N SER A 110 -2.50 -12.18 11.52
CA SER A 110 -1.94 -13.53 11.71
C SER A 110 -1.46 -13.76 13.14
N ASN A 111 -1.22 -12.72 13.92
CA ASN A 111 -0.60 -12.75 15.25
C ASN A 111 -1.41 -11.94 16.27
N THR A 112 -2.65 -12.34 16.51
CA THR A 112 -3.60 -11.63 17.39
C THR A 112 -3.32 -11.78 18.88
N GLY A 113 -2.51 -12.77 19.26
CA GLY A 113 -2.29 -13.21 20.62
C GLY A 113 -1.41 -12.27 21.45
N ILE A 114 -1.62 -12.30 22.76
CA ILE A 114 -0.83 -11.52 23.72
C ILE A 114 0.64 -11.98 23.75
N ASP A 115 0.91 -13.25 23.48
CA ASP A 115 2.26 -13.81 23.57
C ASP A 115 3.18 -13.27 22.48
N ASN A 116 2.68 -13.10 21.26
CA ASN A 116 3.42 -12.47 20.16
C ASN A 116 3.82 -11.02 20.51
N VAL A 117 2.92 -10.29 21.16
CA VAL A 117 3.20 -8.92 21.61
C VAL A 117 4.18 -8.90 22.79
N ARG A 118 4.13 -9.90 23.68
CA ARG A 118 5.11 -10.03 24.77
C ARG A 118 6.52 -10.26 24.24
N GLU A 119 6.70 -11.06 23.20
CA GLU A 119 7.99 -11.25 22.53
C GLU A 119 8.55 -9.91 21.99
N ILE A 120 7.69 -9.08 21.38
CA ILE A 120 8.05 -7.74 20.94
C ILE A 120 8.50 -6.87 22.13
N ILE A 121 7.74 -6.86 23.23
CA ILE A 121 8.03 -6.08 24.42
C ILE A 121 9.34 -6.54 25.07
N GLU A 122 9.57 -7.83 25.19
CA GLU A 122 10.83 -8.39 25.70
C GLU A 122 12.01 -7.99 24.79
N SER A 123 11.83 -8.13 23.47
CA SER A 123 12.85 -7.71 22.49
C SER A 123 13.15 -6.21 22.57
N ALA A 124 12.15 -5.37 22.88
CA ALA A 124 12.30 -3.92 23.01
C ALA A 124 13.23 -3.50 24.17
N ARG A 125 13.44 -4.36 25.17
CA ARG A 125 14.36 -4.08 26.30
C ARG A 125 15.83 -4.08 25.89
N TYR A 126 16.17 -4.78 24.81
CA TYR A 126 17.54 -4.91 24.35
C TYR A 126 17.85 -3.86 23.29
N LYS A 127 19.07 -3.32 23.36
CA LYS A 127 19.58 -2.38 22.35
C LYS A 127 19.58 -3.00 20.95
N PRO A 128 19.49 -2.18 19.89
CA PRO A 128 19.67 -2.68 18.53
C PRO A 128 21.00 -3.38 18.34
N LEU A 129 21.04 -4.35 17.44
CA LEU A 129 22.24 -5.14 17.13
C LEU A 129 23.20 -4.34 16.19
N THR A 130 22.65 -3.72 15.18
CA THR A 130 23.42 -3.06 14.12
C THR A 130 22.91 -1.67 13.77
N ALA A 131 21.61 -1.45 13.87
CA ALA A 131 20.99 -0.16 13.56
C ALA A 131 21.05 0.81 14.76
N ARG A 132 20.69 2.07 14.51
CA ARG A 132 20.57 3.10 15.56
C ARG A 132 19.33 2.89 16.42
N THR A 133 18.26 2.49 15.78
CA THR A 133 16.91 2.40 16.40
C THR A 133 16.31 1.04 16.11
N LYS A 134 15.77 0.41 17.14
CA LYS A 134 14.94 -0.79 16.99
C LYS A 134 13.52 -0.38 16.64
N VAL A 135 13.03 -0.81 15.49
CA VAL A 135 11.72 -0.41 14.96
C VAL A 135 10.80 -1.61 14.95
N PHE A 136 9.61 -1.48 15.52
CA PHE A 136 8.56 -2.47 15.45
C PHE A 136 7.44 -1.95 14.57
N ILE A 137 7.21 -2.63 13.45
CA ILE A 137 6.11 -2.36 12.51
C ILE A 137 5.01 -3.38 12.81
N ILE A 138 3.84 -2.91 13.25
CA ILE A 138 2.68 -3.76 13.53
C ILE A 138 1.57 -3.38 12.55
N ASP A 139 1.37 -4.23 11.55
CA ASP A 139 0.33 -4.03 10.53
C ASP A 139 -1.01 -4.59 11.02
N GLU A 140 -2.10 -3.99 10.55
CA GLU A 140 -3.48 -4.26 10.94
C GLU A 140 -3.67 -4.34 12.47
N VAL A 141 -3.05 -3.39 13.18
CA VAL A 141 -2.97 -3.37 14.65
C VAL A 141 -4.32 -3.48 15.35
N HIS A 142 -5.42 -3.08 14.70
CA HIS A 142 -6.78 -3.21 15.22
C HIS A 142 -7.23 -4.68 15.45
N MET A 143 -6.50 -5.65 14.89
CA MET A 143 -6.75 -7.07 15.10
C MET A 143 -6.17 -7.61 16.39
N LEU A 144 -5.35 -6.85 17.11
CA LEU A 144 -4.81 -7.25 18.40
C LEU A 144 -5.91 -7.40 19.45
N SER A 145 -5.76 -8.41 20.30
CA SER A 145 -6.62 -8.59 21.46
C SER A 145 -6.48 -7.45 22.48
N LYS A 146 -7.50 -7.24 23.32
CA LYS A 146 -7.44 -6.25 24.42
C LYS A 146 -6.23 -6.49 25.34
N GLY A 147 -5.90 -7.75 25.61
CA GLY A 147 -4.75 -8.12 26.42
C GLY A 147 -3.42 -7.71 25.78
N ALA A 148 -3.31 -7.88 24.45
CA ALA A 148 -2.15 -7.45 23.68
C ALA A 148 -1.98 -5.93 23.70
N PHE A 149 -3.06 -5.16 23.47
CA PHE A 149 -3.02 -3.70 23.61
C PHE A 149 -2.59 -3.25 25.01
N ASN A 150 -3.15 -3.85 26.07
CA ASN A 150 -2.78 -3.51 27.43
C ASN A 150 -1.31 -3.81 27.74
N ALA A 151 -0.76 -4.88 27.19
CA ALA A 151 0.66 -5.20 27.33
C ALA A 151 1.55 -4.13 26.66
N LEU A 152 1.16 -3.62 25.49
CA LEU A 152 1.89 -2.57 24.78
C LEU A 152 1.86 -1.22 25.50
N LEU A 153 0.79 -0.88 26.23
CA LEU A 153 0.58 0.44 26.82
C LEU A 153 1.73 0.85 27.72
N LYS A 154 2.25 -0.04 28.57
CA LYS A 154 3.37 0.28 29.48
C LYS A 154 4.62 0.70 28.68
N THR A 155 4.93 0.00 27.62
CA THR A 155 6.09 0.30 26.76
C THR A 155 5.86 1.56 25.94
N LEU A 156 4.62 1.87 25.57
CA LEU A 156 4.27 3.12 24.87
C LEU A 156 4.25 4.34 25.81
N GLU A 157 4.04 4.14 27.11
CA GLU A 157 4.10 5.21 28.12
C GLU A 157 5.53 5.62 28.43
N GLU A 158 6.40 4.65 28.57
CA GLU A 158 7.82 4.82 28.87
C GLU A 158 8.69 4.02 27.88
N PRO A 159 8.70 4.42 26.61
CA PRO A 159 9.45 3.69 25.60
C PRO A 159 10.96 3.91 25.79
N PRO A 160 11.79 2.85 25.67
CA PRO A 160 13.23 3.04 25.62
C PRO A 160 13.61 3.97 24.47
N GLU A 161 14.63 4.83 24.66
CA GLU A 161 15.05 5.83 23.66
C GLU A 161 15.34 5.22 22.29
N HIS A 162 15.90 4.00 22.29
CA HIS A 162 16.28 3.27 21.08
C HIS A 162 15.13 2.53 20.40
N VAL A 163 13.88 2.63 20.91
CA VAL A 163 12.72 1.91 20.38
C VAL A 163 11.77 2.87 19.68
N LYS A 164 11.25 2.45 18.53
CA LYS A 164 10.18 3.12 17.79
C LYS A 164 9.10 2.13 17.41
N PHE A 165 7.85 2.54 17.56
CA PHE A 165 6.69 1.77 17.08
C PHE A 165 6.05 2.44 15.88
N ILE A 166 5.71 1.65 14.87
CA ILE A 166 4.96 2.10 13.70
C ILE A 166 3.77 1.15 13.54
N PHE A 167 2.60 1.65 13.85
CA PHE A 167 1.35 0.92 13.72
C PHE A 167 0.68 1.29 12.40
N ALA A 168 0.10 0.29 11.73
CA ALA A 168 -0.75 0.51 10.57
C ALA A 168 -2.13 -0.10 10.79
N THR A 169 -3.18 0.56 10.32
CA THR A 169 -4.55 0.08 10.47
C THR A 169 -5.47 0.56 9.35
N THR A 170 -6.41 -0.28 8.96
CA THR A 170 -7.54 0.11 8.12
C THR A 170 -8.72 0.61 8.95
N GLU A 171 -8.77 0.28 10.26
CA GLU A 171 -9.90 0.54 11.15
C GLU A 171 -9.48 1.28 12.42
N ILE A 172 -9.17 2.58 12.29
CA ILE A 172 -8.70 3.42 13.41
C ILE A 172 -9.66 3.42 14.61
N ARG A 173 -10.98 3.29 14.36
CA ARG A 173 -12.01 3.30 15.41
C ARG A 173 -11.93 2.10 16.35
N LYS A 174 -11.30 1.00 15.94
CA LYS A 174 -11.09 -0.20 16.75
C LYS A 174 -9.83 -0.11 17.63
N VAL A 175 -8.95 0.88 17.38
CA VAL A 175 -7.73 1.07 18.18
C VAL A 175 -8.07 1.86 19.44
N PRO A 176 -7.64 1.40 20.64
CA PRO A 176 -7.89 2.11 21.89
C PRO A 176 -7.34 3.54 21.88
N VAL A 177 -8.13 4.48 22.41
CA VAL A 177 -7.73 5.89 22.52
C VAL A 177 -6.44 6.08 23.32
N THR A 178 -6.20 5.20 24.29
CA THR A 178 -4.97 5.16 25.11
C THR A 178 -3.71 4.89 24.28
N VAL A 179 -3.81 4.13 23.20
CA VAL A 179 -2.71 3.91 22.22
C VAL A 179 -2.60 5.12 21.28
N LEU A 180 -3.73 5.58 20.76
CA LEU A 180 -3.76 6.71 19.81
C LEU A 180 -3.17 7.98 20.41
N SER A 181 -3.43 8.27 21.70
CA SER A 181 -2.92 9.47 22.39
C SER A 181 -1.39 9.48 22.55
N ARG A 182 -0.72 8.35 22.35
CA ARG A 182 0.74 8.18 22.48
C ARG A 182 1.45 8.09 21.14
N CYS A 183 0.69 8.16 20.04
CA CYS A 183 1.22 8.05 18.69
C CYS A 183 0.99 9.34 17.89
N GLN A 184 1.96 9.69 17.08
CA GLN A 184 1.75 10.67 16.02
C GLN A 184 0.95 10.00 14.89
N ARG A 185 -0.24 10.53 14.63
CA ARG A 185 -1.16 9.98 13.63
C ARG A 185 -0.94 10.59 12.27
N PHE A 186 -0.98 9.74 11.24
CA PHE A 186 -1.00 10.11 9.83
C PHE A 186 -2.12 9.35 9.11
N ASP A 187 -3.01 10.11 8.50
CA ASP A 187 -4.12 9.57 7.70
C ASP A 187 -3.70 9.58 6.23
N LEU A 188 -3.35 8.40 5.70
CA LEU A 188 -3.04 8.23 4.29
C LEU A 188 -4.31 8.32 3.48
N ARG A 189 -4.28 9.15 2.44
CA ARG A 189 -5.44 9.43 1.59
C ARG A 189 -5.52 8.45 0.44
N ARG A 190 -6.74 8.22 -0.04
CA ARG A 190 -6.96 7.64 -1.37
C ARG A 190 -6.28 8.52 -2.40
N VAL A 191 -5.71 7.91 -3.42
CA VAL A 191 -5.09 8.64 -4.52
C VAL A 191 -6.17 8.98 -5.55
N ASP A 192 -6.22 10.23 -5.97
CA ASP A 192 -7.19 10.69 -6.95
C ASP A 192 -6.96 10.06 -8.31
N VAL A 193 -8.06 9.86 -9.07
CA VAL A 193 -8.03 9.21 -10.38
C VAL A 193 -7.01 9.84 -11.34
N PRO A 194 -6.90 11.18 -11.51
CA PRO A 194 -5.91 11.76 -12.39
C PRO A 194 -4.46 11.39 -12.03
N LEU A 195 -4.13 11.38 -10.74
CA LEU A 195 -2.79 10.99 -10.27
C LEU A 195 -2.50 9.50 -10.51
N LEU A 196 -3.52 8.64 -10.35
CA LEU A 196 -3.38 7.22 -10.67
C LEU A 196 -3.17 6.99 -12.16
N VAL A 197 -3.91 7.70 -13.03
CA VAL A 197 -3.75 7.62 -14.49
C VAL A 197 -2.34 8.00 -14.89
N GLU A 198 -1.83 9.13 -14.40
CA GLU A 198 -0.46 9.57 -14.67
C GLU A 198 0.57 8.53 -14.21
N HIS A 199 0.39 8.00 -12.99
CA HIS A 199 1.27 7.00 -12.41
C HIS A 199 1.28 5.70 -13.23
N PHE A 200 0.11 5.21 -13.62
CA PHE A 200 -0.03 3.98 -14.43
C PHE A 200 0.53 4.18 -15.84
N GLY A 201 0.31 5.35 -16.45
CA GLY A 201 0.90 5.68 -17.76
C GLY A 201 2.43 5.60 -17.74
N ARG A 202 3.07 6.15 -16.69
CA ARG A 202 4.53 6.02 -16.52
C ARG A 202 4.99 4.56 -16.37
N ILE A 203 4.22 3.76 -15.65
CA ILE A 203 4.56 2.34 -15.45
C ILE A 203 4.41 1.56 -16.75
N VAL A 204 3.32 1.75 -17.50
CA VAL A 204 3.11 1.11 -18.80
C VAL A 204 4.28 1.42 -19.75
N ALA A 205 4.70 2.69 -19.83
CA ALA A 205 5.85 3.08 -20.63
C ALA A 205 7.15 2.40 -20.18
N ASN A 206 7.38 2.29 -18.86
CA ASN A 206 8.55 1.59 -18.31
C ASN A 206 8.55 0.08 -18.57
N GLU A 207 7.36 -0.53 -18.71
CA GLU A 207 7.20 -1.94 -19.09
C GLU A 207 7.32 -2.17 -20.61
N GLY A 208 7.51 -1.10 -21.39
CA GLY A 208 7.59 -1.18 -22.85
C GLY A 208 6.25 -1.48 -23.52
N ALA A 209 5.14 -1.29 -22.82
CA ALA A 209 3.78 -1.45 -23.31
C ALA A 209 3.17 -0.08 -23.69
N THR A 210 2.00 -0.12 -24.31
CA THR A 210 1.17 1.05 -24.58
C THR A 210 -0.23 0.85 -24.00
N ALA A 211 -0.92 1.92 -23.68
CA ALA A 211 -2.28 1.86 -23.18
C ALA A 211 -3.09 3.05 -23.71
N GLU A 212 -4.39 2.82 -23.92
CA GLU A 212 -5.34 3.88 -24.19
C GLU A 212 -5.61 4.68 -22.91
N ASP A 213 -5.77 6.01 -23.01
CA ASP A 213 -6.06 6.87 -21.87
C ASP A 213 -7.33 6.43 -21.14
N GLU A 214 -8.36 6.00 -21.86
CA GLU A 214 -9.61 5.49 -21.30
C GLU A 214 -9.41 4.14 -20.57
N ALA A 215 -8.48 3.29 -21.01
CA ALA A 215 -8.12 2.07 -20.32
C ALA A 215 -7.51 2.40 -18.95
N LEU A 216 -6.53 3.31 -18.92
CA LEU A 216 -5.89 3.76 -17.67
C LEU A 216 -6.90 4.44 -16.74
N ALA A 217 -7.79 5.26 -17.27
CA ALA A 217 -8.86 5.90 -16.49
C ALA A 217 -9.84 4.87 -15.91
N THR A 218 -10.16 3.81 -16.64
CA THR A 218 -11.01 2.73 -16.18
C THR A 218 -10.36 1.93 -15.06
N ILE A 219 -9.07 1.58 -15.19
CA ILE A 219 -8.29 0.93 -14.14
C ILE A 219 -8.21 1.81 -12.90
N ALA A 220 -7.95 3.12 -13.06
CA ALA A 220 -7.83 4.05 -11.94
C ALA A 220 -9.15 4.22 -11.18
N ARG A 221 -10.30 4.23 -11.89
CA ARG A 221 -11.63 4.23 -11.25
C ARG A 221 -11.88 2.93 -10.48
N ALA A 222 -11.58 1.78 -11.10
CA ALA A 222 -11.76 0.47 -10.46
C ALA A 222 -10.85 0.26 -9.25
N ALA A 223 -9.70 0.92 -9.20
CA ALA A 223 -8.77 0.90 -8.08
C ALA A 223 -9.26 1.64 -6.83
N GLU A 224 -10.31 2.49 -6.94
CA GLU A 224 -10.90 3.25 -5.83
C GLU A 224 -9.89 3.99 -4.95
N GLY A 225 -8.82 4.50 -5.55
CA GLY A 225 -7.74 5.22 -4.84
C GLY A 225 -6.69 4.33 -4.19
N SER A 226 -6.74 3.00 -4.39
CA SER A 226 -5.73 2.04 -3.97
C SER A 226 -4.68 1.85 -5.07
N VAL A 227 -3.46 2.29 -4.81
CA VAL A 227 -2.34 2.10 -5.75
C VAL A 227 -2.05 0.62 -5.99
N ARG A 228 -2.09 -0.19 -4.92
CA ARG A 228 -1.82 -1.63 -5.00
C ARG A 228 -2.83 -2.37 -5.88
N ASP A 229 -4.12 -2.09 -5.68
CA ASP A 229 -5.18 -2.77 -6.42
C ASP A 229 -5.15 -2.31 -7.88
N GLY A 230 -4.92 -1.02 -8.15
CA GLY A 230 -4.74 -0.50 -9.50
C GLY A 230 -3.55 -1.12 -10.23
N LEU A 231 -2.40 -1.28 -9.56
CA LEU A 231 -1.25 -1.97 -10.13
C LEU A 231 -1.52 -3.46 -10.39
N SER A 232 -2.31 -4.10 -9.56
CA SER A 232 -2.70 -5.51 -9.78
C SER A 232 -3.63 -5.65 -10.99
N ILE A 233 -4.56 -4.72 -11.17
CA ILE A 233 -5.44 -4.67 -12.34
C ILE A 233 -4.63 -4.36 -13.60
N LEU A 234 -3.72 -3.38 -13.54
CA LEU A 234 -2.85 -2.99 -14.65
C LEU A 234 -1.97 -4.16 -15.11
N ASP A 235 -1.41 -4.89 -14.17
CA ASP A 235 -0.58 -6.07 -14.41
C ASP A 235 -1.32 -7.14 -15.20
N GLN A 236 -2.56 -7.44 -14.78
CA GLN A 236 -3.45 -8.36 -15.50
C GLN A 236 -3.80 -7.81 -16.89
N ALA A 237 -4.09 -6.50 -17.01
CA ALA A 237 -4.44 -5.90 -18.28
C ALA A 237 -3.28 -5.94 -19.29
N ILE A 238 -2.05 -5.72 -18.85
CA ILE A 238 -0.84 -5.86 -19.69
C ILE A 238 -0.67 -7.31 -20.12
N ALA A 239 -0.80 -8.26 -19.20
CA ALA A 239 -0.66 -9.68 -19.51
C ALA A 239 -1.75 -10.19 -20.47
N TYR A 240 -2.94 -9.63 -20.42
CA TYR A 240 -4.07 -9.98 -21.29
C TYR A 240 -3.99 -9.34 -22.69
N SER A 241 -3.23 -8.26 -22.83
CA SER A 241 -3.12 -7.51 -24.09
C SER A 241 -2.02 -8.05 -24.99
N THR A 242 -2.21 -7.96 -26.32
CA THR A 242 -1.19 -8.30 -27.33
C THR A 242 -0.42 -7.06 -27.80
N GLY A 243 -0.01 -6.19 -26.85
CA GLY A 243 0.78 -4.99 -27.13
C GLY A 243 0.19 -3.71 -26.54
N THR A 244 -1.06 -3.38 -26.88
CA THR A 244 -1.73 -2.17 -26.35
C THR A 244 -2.85 -2.57 -25.39
N VAL A 245 -2.87 -1.97 -24.21
CA VAL A 245 -3.95 -2.12 -23.22
C VAL A 245 -5.15 -1.29 -23.70
N GLY A 246 -6.15 -1.94 -24.30
CA GLY A 246 -7.36 -1.32 -24.80
C GLY A 246 -8.46 -1.19 -23.74
N ALA A 247 -9.28 -0.13 -23.83
CA ALA A 247 -10.36 0.13 -22.87
C ALA A 247 -11.42 -0.97 -22.84
N GLU A 248 -11.76 -1.55 -23.99
CA GLU A 248 -12.73 -2.63 -24.06
C GLU A 248 -12.24 -3.90 -23.37
N ASN A 249 -10.97 -4.24 -23.55
CA ASN A 249 -10.34 -5.39 -22.90
C ASN A 249 -10.35 -5.24 -21.38
N VAL A 250 -10.06 -4.02 -20.89
CA VAL A 250 -10.10 -3.71 -19.45
C VAL A 250 -11.54 -3.81 -18.92
N ARG A 251 -12.53 -3.29 -19.63
CA ARG A 251 -13.95 -3.40 -19.22
C ARG A 251 -14.38 -4.86 -19.16
N ALA A 252 -14.05 -5.66 -20.17
CA ALA A 252 -14.37 -7.09 -20.20
C ALA A 252 -13.68 -7.84 -19.03
N MET A 253 -12.41 -7.56 -18.80
CA MET A 253 -11.65 -8.18 -17.69
C MET A 253 -12.22 -7.86 -16.32
N LEU A 254 -12.72 -6.63 -16.12
CA LEU A 254 -13.34 -6.17 -14.87
C LEU A 254 -14.82 -6.55 -14.73
N GLY A 255 -15.41 -7.19 -15.75
CA GLY A 255 -16.84 -7.52 -15.77
C GLY A 255 -17.74 -6.27 -15.76
N LEU A 256 -17.20 -5.14 -16.24
CA LEU A 256 -17.97 -3.89 -16.30
C LEU A 256 -18.97 -3.95 -17.44
N ALA A 257 -20.24 -3.79 -17.12
CA ALA A 257 -21.30 -3.74 -18.11
C ALA A 257 -21.13 -2.55 -19.06
N ASP A 258 -21.48 -2.76 -20.34
CA ASP A 258 -21.58 -1.67 -21.31
C ASP A 258 -22.60 -0.63 -20.82
N ARG A 259 -22.14 0.63 -20.67
CA ARG A 259 -22.99 1.74 -20.22
C ARG A 259 -24.23 1.93 -21.10
N GLY A 260 -24.10 1.73 -22.42
CA GLY A 260 -25.23 1.80 -23.34
C GLY A 260 -26.32 0.80 -22.94
N ARG A 261 -25.94 -0.45 -22.71
CA ARG A 261 -26.87 -1.50 -22.28
C ARG A 261 -27.46 -1.29 -20.90
N ILE A 262 -26.71 -0.62 -19.98
CA ILE A 262 -27.27 -0.22 -18.67
C ILE A 262 -28.31 0.89 -18.87
N PHE A 263 -28.05 1.88 -19.70
CA PHE A 263 -29.05 2.93 -20.01
C PHE A 263 -30.30 2.34 -20.67
N ASP A 264 -30.15 1.41 -21.63
CA ASP A 264 -31.27 0.69 -22.22
C ASP A 264 -32.10 -0.06 -21.18
N LEU A 265 -31.43 -0.73 -20.22
CA LEU A 265 -32.10 -1.41 -19.11
C LEU A 265 -32.87 -0.43 -18.21
N VAL A 266 -32.28 0.72 -17.88
CA VAL A 266 -32.93 1.78 -17.09
C VAL A 266 -34.17 2.31 -17.85
N GLU A 267 -34.03 2.62 -19.14
CA GLU A 267 -35.14 3.10 -19.98
C GLU A 267 -36.29 2.07 -20.02
N LEU A 268 -35.99 0.80 -20.24
CA LEU A 268 -36.98 -0.29 -20.22
C LEU A 268 -37.66 -0.41 -18.86
N THR A 269 -36.88 -0.23 -17.77
CA THR A 269 -37.41 -0.34 -16.40
C THR A 269 -38.35 0.83 -16.08
N VAL A 270 -37.90 2.06 -16.35
CA VAL A 270 -38.71 3.28 -16.14
C VAL A 270 -39.92 3.32 -17.07
N GLY A 271 -39.76 2.82 -18.29
CA GLY A 271 -40.84 2.68 -19.28
C GLY A 271 -41.86 1.57 -18.95
N GLY A 272 -41.71 0.87 -17.81
CA GLY A 272 -42.64 -0.18 -17.36
C GLY A 272 -42.62 -1.47 -18.21
N GLN A 273 -41.59 -1.66 -19.06
CA GLN A 273 -41.44 -2.81 -19.93
C GLN A 273 -40.75 -3.97 -19.19
N ALA A 274 -41.34 -4.45 -18.09
CA ALA A 274 -40.71 -5.39 -17.15
C ALA A 274 -40.17 -6.67 -17.82
N GLY A 275 -40.87 -7.25 -18.80
CA GLY A 275 -40.38 -8.43 -19.52
C GLY A 275 -39.08 -8.18 -20.27
N LYS A 276 -39.00 -7.09 -21.03
CA LYS A 276 -37.76 -6.72 -21.77
C LYS A 276 -36.66 -6.29 -20.82
N ALA A 277 -36.99 -5.62 -19.71
CA ALA A 277 -36.00 -5.26 -18.72
C ALA A 277 -35.36 -6.49 -18.09
N LEU A 278 -36.13 -7.54 -17.76
CA LEU A 278 -35.61 -8.80 -17.25
C LEU A 278 -34.77 -9.55 -18.28
N GLU A 279 -35.12 -9.52 -19.56
CA GLU A 279 -34.35 -10.12 -20.64
C GLU A 279 -33.00 -9.37 -20.80
N ALA A 280 -33.02 -8.03 -20.81
CA ALA A 280 -31.81 -7.19 -20.89
C ALA A 280 -30.89 -7.41 -19.69
N PHE A 281 -31.43 -7.44 -18.47
CA PHE A 281 -30.67 -7.76 -17.26
C PHE A 281 -30.06 -9.15 -17.31
N GLY A 282 -30.85 -10.16 -17.71
CA GLY A 282 -30.37 -11.53 -17.88
C GLY A 282 -29.27 -11.66 -18.94
N ALA A 283 -29.31 -10.86 -20.00
CA ALA A 283 -28.26 -10.80 -21.01
C ALA A 283 -26.97 -10.20 -20.42
N LEU A 284 -27.04 -9.05 -19.74
CA LEU A 284 -25.90 -8.42 -19.04
C LEU A 284 -25.25 -9.39 -18.04
N HIS A 285 -26.05 -10.09 -17.27
CA HIS A 285 -25.56 -11.06 -16.28
C HIS A 285 -24.87 -12.26 -16.93
N ARG A 286 -25.42 -12.80 -18.02
CA ARG A 286 -24.77 -13.89 -18.77
C ARG A 286 -23.45 -13.47 -19.41
N ASP A 287 -23.31 -12.21 -19.81
CA ASP A 287 -22.11 -11.64 -20.37
C ASP A 287 -21.07 -11.28 -19.28
N GLY A 288 -21.35 -11.62 -18.02
CA GLY A 288 -20.41 -11.49 -16.89
C GLY A 288 -20.48 -10.19 -16.11
N ALA A 289 -21.48 -9.34 -16.38
CA ALA A 289 -21.67 -8.11 -15.59
C ALA A 289 -22.08 -8.45 -14.14
N ASP A 290 -21.42 -7.82 -13.17
CA ASP A 290 -21.77 -7.94 -11.76
C ASP A 290 -23.14 -7.26 -11.49
N PRO A 291 -24.14 -7.98 -10.94
CA PRO A 291 -25.43 -7.41 -10.61
C PRO A 291 -25.38 -6.18 -9.70
N GLY A 292 -24.34 -6.07 -8.85
CA GLY A 292 -24.13 -4.89 -7.99
C GLY A 292 -23.58 -3.67 -8.73
N GLN A 293 -23.22 -3.82 -10.02
CA GLN A 293 -22.70 -2.75 -10.89
C GLN A 293 -23.70 -2.35 -11.99
N ILE A 294 -24.81 -3.07 -12.13
CA ILE A 294 -25.95 -2.80 -12.99
C ILE A 294 -26.99 -1.98 -12.24
#